data_26cc0ff35df31d0de605dcba53b2aeec
#
_entry.id   26cc0ff35df31d0de605dcba53b2aeec
#
_cell.length_a   1.000
_cell.length_b   1.000
_cell.length_c   1.000
_cell.angle_alpha   90.00
_cell.angle_beta   90.00
_cell.angle_gamma   90.00
#
_symmetry.space_group_name_H-M   'P 1'
#
loop_
_entity.id
_entity.type
_entity.pdbx_description
1 polymer ?
#
loop_
_entity_poly.entity_id
_entity_poly.type
_entity_poly.pdbx_seq_one_letter_code
_entity_poly.pdbx_strand_id
1 'polypeptide(L)'
;LTHSTIAERSLQWLLASATDAMLIIDKDGQLILVNPALENLFGYAPGELLGKPLETLIPERFRQGHVGLRGSFFERPHPRAMGAGFELFAARKDGTEFPVEVSLSPLQDNGTQPMVMATIHDISARKKAEHALQESEARMRAIFETAVDAIITIDEHGIIERVNPAAERMFGYPESEVRGRNVKILMPAPHREAHDGYLHHYMTTGEKRIIGKGREVQGLRRDGSIFPMDLAVTEMWLGGRRMFTGLVRDITERKHAEEKAQQLLQELTSANEELTNFAYVVSHDLKAPLRGIGSLADWLAHDYADKFNEEGKEHMRLLINRVHRMGALIDGILQYSRVGRIKEAVVPVQLDQLVSEVIDLLAVPPHIKVSVMPGMPTVSGEPTRIQQLFHNLVSNAVKYMDKPQGEIEVGWADEGGQWRFHVRDNGPGIAERHFERIFQLFQTLAPRDRVESTGVGLALVKKIVEMYQGRVWLESELGKGTTFYFTLPKNRKNNA
;
A
#
# COMPACT_ATOMS: atom_id res chain seq x y z
N LEU A 1 -16.16 -16.73 87.63
CA LEU A 1 -15.90 -16.04 86.36
C LEU A 1 -16.57 -16.82 85.24
N THR A 2 -17.55 -16.48 84.88
CA THR A 2 -18.91 -16.60 84.44
C THR A 2 -19.07 -16.79 82.90
N HIS A 3 -20.04 -17.69 82.52
CA HIS A 3 -20.46 -17.92 81.12
C HIS A 3 -20.63 -16.67 80.25
N SER A 4 -20.95 -15.53 80.84
CA SER A 4 -21.06 -14.21 80.15
C SER A 4 -19.75 -13.76 79.49
N THR A 5 -18.63 -13.93 80.19
CA THR A 5 -17.34 -13.43 79.67
C THR A 5 -16.78 -14.30 78.52
N ILE A 6 -17.14 -15.55 78.43
CA ILE A 6 -16.77 -16.46 77.34
C ILE A 6 -17.65 -16.21 76.14
N ALA A 7 -18.95 -15.95 76.34
CA ALA A 7 -19.85 -15.66 75.27
C ALA A 7 -19.52 -14.31 74.59
N GLU A 8 -19.17 -13.24 75.35
CA GLU A 8 -18.74 -11.93 74.84
C GLU A 8 -17.44 -12.03 74.04
N ARG A 9 -16.46 -12.78 74.53
CA ARG A 9 -15.20 -13.01 73.79
C ARG A 9 -15.41 -13.80 72.51
N SER A 10 -16.27 -14.81 72.54
CA SER A 10 -16.59 -15.60 71.35
C SER A 10 -17.29 -14.77 70.28
N LEU A 11 -18.25 -13.88 70.69
CA LEU A 11 -18.93 -12.97 69.76
C LEU A 11 -17.97 -11.95 69.14
N GLN A 12 -17.08 -11.34 69.95
CA GLN A 12 -16.04 -10.46 69.44
C GLN A 12 -15.10 -11.15 68.47
N TRP A 13 -14.73 -12.41 68.74
CA TRP A 13 -13.86 -13.19 67.88
C TRP A 13 -14.56 -13.55 66.55
N LEU A 14 -15.84 -13.90 66.56
CA LEU A 14 -16.66 -14.15 65.38
C LEU A 14 -16.78 -12.90 64.49
N LEU A 15 -17.04 -11.76 65.09
CA LEU A 15 -17.13 -10.48 64.36
C LEU A 15 -15.77 -10.06 63.79
N ALA A 16 -14.70 -10.27 64.57
CA ALA A 16 -13.35 -9.96 64.11
C ALA A 16 -12.84 -10.87 62.98
N SER A 17 -13.31 -12.10 62.92
CA SER A 17 -12.95 -13.09 61.89
C SER A 17 -13.86 -13.06 60.65
N ALA A 18 -14.98 -12.32 60.69
CA ALA A 18 -15.90 -12.24 59.59
C ALA A 18 -15.26 -11.51 58.41
N THR A 19 -15.33 -12.11 57.23
CA THR A 19 -14.80 -11.55 55.97
C THR A 19 -15.67 -10.42 55.42
N ASP A 20 -16.93 -10.42 55.78
CA ASP A 20 -17.91 -9.44 55.32
C ASP A 20 -17.88 -8.19 56.22
N ALA A 21 -18.01 -7.01 55.61
CA ALA A 21 -18.10 -5.77 56.34
C ALA A 21 -19.44 -5.71 57.08
N MET A 22 -19.38 -5.57 58.42
CA MET A 22 -20.58 -5.58 59.28
C MET A 22 -20.60 -4.38 60.19
N LEU A 23 -21.79 -3.83 60.38
CA LEU A 23 -22.06 -2.78 61.32
C LEU A 23 -23.40 -3.02 62.07
N ILE A 24 -23.52 -2.44 63.26
CA ILE A 24 -24.78 -2.36 64.00
C ILE A 24 -25.05 -0.91 64.33
N ILE A 25 -26.28 -0.50 64.10
CA ILE A 25 -26.78 0.87 64.45
C ILE A 25 -27.93 0.81 65.46
N ASP A 26 -28.02 1.86 66.23
CA ASP A 26 -29.18 2.13 67.06
C ASP A 26 -30.32 2.80 66.30
N LYS A 27 -31.42 3.13 66.99
CA LYS A 27 -32.59 3.83 66.44
C LYS A 27 -32.24 5.22 65.90
N ASP A 28 -31.25 5.87 66.52
CA ASP A 28 -30.81 7.23 66.12
C ASP A 28 -29.81 7.20 64.95
N GLY A 29 -29.42 6.00 64.51
CA GLY A 29 -28.49 5.73 63.40
C GLY A 29 -27.04 5.84 63.76
N GLN A 30 -26.73 5.78 65.05
CA GLN A 30 -25.36 5.80 65.53
C GLN A 30 -24.73 4.43 65.38
N LEU A 31 -23.47 4.35 64.93
CA LEU A 31 -22.68 3.13 64.80
C LEU A 31 -22.30 2.61 66.20
N ILE A 32 -22.94 1.56 66.67
CA ILE A 32 -22.68 0.95 67.97
C ILE A 32 -21.56 -0.07 67.85
N LEU A 33 -21.51 -0.82 66.74
CA LEU A 33 -20.52 -1.82 66.50
C LEU A 33 -20.11 -1.82 65.01
N VAL A 34 -18.83 -1.95 64.78
CA VAL A 34 -18.23 -2.17 63.46
C VAL A 34 -17.17 -3.24 63.55
N ASN A 35 -17.05 -4.07 62.52
CA ASN A 35 -15.99 -5.07 62.50
C ASN A 35 -14.77 -4.56 61.72
N PRO A 36 -13.57 -5.19 61.88
CA PRO A 36 -12.36 -4.79 61.18
C PRO A 36 -12.49 -4.83 59.65
N ALA A 37 -13.32 -5.75 59.09
CA ALA A 37 -13.56 -5.80 57.66
C ALA A 37 -14.26 -4.54 57.15
N LEU A 38 -15.20 -3.95 57.90
CA LEU A 38 -15.84 -2.70 57.57
C LEU A 38 -14.87 -1.52 57.61
N GLU A 39 -14.08 -1.42 58.70
CA GLU A 39 -13.10 -0.34 58.86
C GLU A 39 -12.08 -0.34 57.72
N ASN A 40 -11.56 -1.51 57.37
CA ASN A 40 -10.67 -1.70 56.23
C ASN A 40 -11.33 -1.32 54.91
N LEU A 41 -12.56 -1.80 54.66
CA LEU A 41 -13.29 -1.53 53.43
C LEU A 41 -13.53 -0.06 53.21
N PHE A 42 -13.89 0.68 54.29
CA PHE A 42 -14.17 2.10 54.24
C PHE A 42 -12.93 3.01 54.47
N GLY A 43 -11.79 2.48 54.85
CA GLY A 43 -10.56 3.21 55.06
C GLY A 43 -10.49 4.03 56.35
N TYR A 44 -11.19 3.59 57.40
CA TYR A 44 -11.16 4.20 58.73
C TYR A 44 -10.23 3.43 59.65
N ALA A 45 -9.65 4.17 60.60
CA ALA A 45 -8.84 3.56 61.66
C ALA A 45 -9.74 2.77 62.68
N PRO A 46 -9.16 1.73 63.36
CA PRO A 46 -9.90 0.96 64.34
C PRO A 46 -10.58 1.85 65.40
N GLY A 47 -11.88 1.66 65.58
CA GLY A 47 -12.73 2.42 66.51
C GLY A 47 -13.12 3.84 66.09
N GLU A 48 -12.60 4.31 64.97
CA GLU A 48 -12.87 5.71 64.51
C GLU A 48 -14.36 5.92 64.11
N LEU A 49 -15.04 4.89 63.71
CA LEU A 49 -16.43 4.91 63.28
C LEU A 49 -17.47 4.80 64.42
N LEU A 50 -17.07 4.32 65.56
CA LEU A 50 -17.96 4.11 66.72
C LEU A 50 -18.54 5.47 67.17
N GLY A 51 -19.86 5.53 67.38
CA GLY A 51 -20.62 6.71 67.74
C GLY A 51 -20.81 7.75 66.63
N LYS A 52 -20.29 7.49 65.41
CA LYS A 52 -20.64 8.33 64.25
C LYS A 52 -21.97 7.91 63.63
N PRO A 53 -22.67 8.86 62.94
CA PRO A 53 -23.88 8.53 62.22
C PRO A 53 -23.55 7.64 61.00
N LEU A 54 -24.42 6.66 60.69
CA LEU A 54 -24.33 5.75 59.56
C LEU A 54 -24.17 6.51 58.24
N GLU A 55 -24.79 7.70 58.14
CA GLU A 55 -24.74 8.55 56.98
C GLU A 55 -23.32 9.00 56.60
N THR A 56 -22.34 8.84 57.52
CA THR A 56 -20.90 9.04 57.24
C THR A 56 -20.40 8.08 56.14
N LEU A 57 -20.96 6.87 56.08
CA LEU A 57 -20.59 5.84 55.09
C LEU A 57 -21.39 5.92 53.80
N ILE A 58 -22.28 6.92 53.66
CA ILE A 58 -23.17 7.11 52.53
C ILE A 58 -22.73 8.35 51.72
N PRO A 59 -22.72 8.29 50.39
CA PRO A 59 -22.46 9.45 49.57
C PRO A 59 -23.34 10.65 49.90
N GLU A 60 -22.77 11.86 49.91
CA GLU A 60 -23.43 13.09 50.39
C GLU A 60 -24.78 13.30 49.75
N ARG A 61 -24.91 13.02 48.47
CA ARG A 61 -26.20 13.19 47.70
C ARG A 61 -27.34 12.29 48.21
N PHE A 62 -27.05 11.23 48.95
CA PHE A 62 -28.06 10.28 49.44
C PHE A 62 -28.33 10.40 50.97
N ARG A 63 -27.50 11.13 51.72
CA ARG A 63 -27.56 11.21 53.18
C ARG A 63 -28.91 11.67 53.71
N GLN A 64 -29.44 12.78 53.16
CA GLN A 64 -30.68 13.38 53.62
C GLN A 64 -31.87 12.45 53.35
N GLY A 65 -31.94 11.78 52.18
CA GLY A 65 -32.99 10.81 51.87
C GLY A 65 -32.90 9.53 52.74
N HIS A 66 -31.67 9.11 53.06
CA HIS A 66 -31.41 7.87 53.83
C HIS A 66 -31.94 7.98 55.26
N VAL A 67 -31.87 9.10 55.92
CA VAL A 67 -32.44 9.30 57.30
C VAL A 67 -33.90 8.95 57.34
N GLY A 68 -34.70 9.37 56.37
CA GLY A 68 -36.11 9.05 56.26
C GLY A 68 -36.37 7.54 56.02
N LEU A 69 -35.57 6.92 55.12
CA LEU A 69 -35.66 5.49 54.83
C LEU A 69 -35.30 4.63 56.02
N ARG A 70 -34.31 5.04 56.80
CA ARG A 70 -33.89 4.38 58.05
C ARG A 70 -35.02 4.48 59.11
N GLY A 71 -35.60 5.65 59.30
CA GLY A 71 -36.73 5.84 60.21
C GLY A 71 -37.88 4.89 59.88
N SER A 72 -38.28 4.81 58.63
CA SER A 72 -39.35 3.89 58.18
C SER A 72 -38.99 2.43 58.35
N PHE A 73 -37.72 2.05 58.29
CA PHE A 73 -37.28 0.68 58.56
C PHE A 73 -37.41 0.30 60.01
N PHE A 74 -37.13 1.22 60.95
CA PHE A 74 -37.30 0.96 62.39
C PHE A 74 -38.75 0.85 62.82
N GLU A 75 -39.70 1.46 62.09
CA GLU A 75 -41.14 1.34 62.35
C GLU A 75 -41.67 -0.07 62.01
N ARG A 76 -41.10 -0.72 60.96
CA ARG A 76 -41.48 -2.07 60.51
C ARG A 76 -40.29 -2.89 60.16
N PRO A 77 -39.48 -3.31 61.14
CA PRO A 77 -38.25 -4.02 60.95
C PRO A 77 -38.49 -5.44 60.42
N HIS A 78 -37.85 -5.78 59.29
CA HIS A 78 -37.84 -7.14 58.75
C HIS A 78 -36.53 -7.39 58.01
N PRO A 79 -36.00 -8.63 58.02
CA PRO A 79 -34.80 -8.94 57.23
C PRO A 79 -35.04 -8.67 55.76
N ARG A 80 -34.14 -7.93 55.12
CA ARG A 80 -34.17 -7.71 53.67
C ARG A 80 -32.81 -7.45 53.09
N ALA A 81 -32.59 -7.96 51.89
CA ALA A 81 -31.51 -7.50 51.04
C ALA A 81 -31.91 -6.18 50.36
N MET A 82 -31.06 -5.18 50.43
CA MET A 82 -31.27 -3.89 49.78
C MET A 82 -30.53 -3.92 48.41
N GLY A 83 -31.06 -3.20 47.43
CA GLY A 83 -30.45 -3.12 46.09
C GLY A 83 -31.19 -3.94 45.05
N ALA A 84 -32.26 -4.65 45.36
CA ALA A 84 -33.12 -5.27 44.35
C ALA A 84 -33.78 -4.18 43.49
N GLY A 85 -33.22 -3.83 42.35
CA GLY A 85 -33.74 -2.82 41.41
C GLY A 85 -33.08 -1.45 41.49
N PHE A 86 -32.18 -1.20 42.45
CA PHE A 86 -31.44 0.06 42.59
C PHE A 86 -29.99 -0.17 42.90
N GLU A 87 -29.10 0.61 42.26
CA GLU A 87 -27.66 0.55 42.58
C GLU A 87 -27.45 1.35 43.90
N LEU A 88 -26.88 0.70 44.87
CA LEU A 88 -26.48 1.33 46.12
C LEU A 88 -24.97 1.68 46.04
N PHE A 89 -24.63 2.84 46.56
CA PHE A 89 -23.24 3.31 46.67
C PHE A 89 -22.90 3.62 48.12
N ALA A 90 -21.72 3.26 48.53
CA ALA A 90 -21.11 3.66 49.79
C ALA A 90 -19.94 4.64 49.53
N ALA A 91 -19.58 5.45 50.53
CA ALA A 91 -18.48 6.40 50.44
C ALA A 91 -17.38 6.06 51.43
N ARG A 92 -16.13 5.93 50.96
CA ARG A 92 -14.95 5.74 51.82
C ARG A 92 -14.55 7.09 52.50
N LYS A 93 -13.63 6.99 53.46
CA LYS A 93 -13.09 8.15 54.19
C LYS A 93 -12.42 9.18 53.27
N ASP A 94 -11.80 8.73 52.17
CA ASP A 94 -11.18 9.59 51.16
C ASP A 94 -12.18 10.25 50.18
N GLY A 95 -13.45 9.97 50.34
CA GLY A 95 -14.52 10.46 49.47
C GLY A 95 -14.79 9.61 48.24
N THR A 96 -14.05 8.52 48.00
CA THR A 96 -14.31 7.61 46.86
C THR A 96 -15.62 6.85 47.08
N GLU A 97 -16.45 6.84 46.05
CA GLU A 97 -17.70 6.10 46.04
C GLU A 97 -17.51 4.73 45.38
N PHE A 98 -18.16 3.73 45.89
CA PHE A 98 -18.13 2.37 45.35
C PHE A 98 -19.49 1.66 45.46
N PRO A 99 -19.82 0.80 44.51
CA PRO A 99 -21.11 0.09 44.54
C PRO A 99 -21.09 -1.02 45.57
N VAL A 100 -22.22 -1.14 46.30
CA VAL A 100 -22.38 -2.08 47.40
C VAL A 100 -23.70 -2.84 47.32
N GLU A 101 -23.70 -4.06 47.83
CA GLU A 101 -24.90 -4.81 48.26
C GLU A 101 -25.02 -4.72 49.77
N VAL A 102 -26.19 -4.41 50.27
CA VAL A 102 -26.45 -4.29 51.72
C VAL A 102 -27.58 -5.23 52.14
N SER A 103 -27.34 -6.01 53.18
CA SER A 103 -28.35 -6.81 53.80
C SER A 103 -28.61 -6.30 55.20
N LEU A 104 -29.88 -6.09 55.51
CA LEU A 104 -30.35 -5.60 56.81
C LEU A 104 -31.02 -6.70 57.60
N SER A 105 -30.62 -6.85 58.88
CA SER A 105 -31.21 -7.79 59.84
C SER A 105 -31.53 -7.06 61.14
N PRO A 106 -32.80 -6.95 61.52
CA PRO A 106 -33.18 -6.38 62.80
C PRO A 106 -32.73 -7.30 63.96
N LEU A 107 -32.15 -6.67 64.98
CA LEU A 107 -31.78 -7.32 66.23
C LEU A 107 -32.77 -6.94 67.30
N GLN A 108 -33.42 -7.92 67.85
CA GLN A 108 -34.38 -7.73 69.03
C GLN A 108 -33.74 -8.36 70.25
N ASP A 109 -33.58 -7.56 71.30
CA ASP A 109 -33.18 -8.10 72.59
C ASP A 109 -34.32 -7.82 73.61
N ASN A 110 -34.48 -8.75 74.54
CA ASN A 110 -35.57 -8.72 75.53
C ASN A 110 -35.40 -7.55 76.51
N GLY A 111 -35.82 -6.32 76.10
CA GLY A 111 -35.85 -5.12 76.92
C GLY A 111 -34.94 -3.96 76.56
N THR A 112 -34.12 -4.10 75.55
CA THR A 112 -33.21 -3.06 75.03
C THR A 112 -33.79 -2.33 73.78
N GLN A 113 -33.17 -1.20 73.40
CA GLN A 113 -33.58 -0.43 72.22
C GLN A 113 -33.42 -1.25 70.93
N PRO A 114 -34.33 -1.07 69.93
CA PRO A 114 -34.20 -1.77 68.64
C PRO A 114 -32.92 -1.39 67.94
N MET A 115 -32.18 -2.41 67.45
CA MET A 115 -30.92 -2.29 66.69
C MET A 115 -31.05 -2.94 65.32
N VAL A 116 -30.22 -2.56 64.37
CA VAL A 116 -30.15 -3.13 63.02
C VAL A 116 -28.72 -3.48 62.71
N MET A 117 -28.49 -4.69 62.29
CA MET A 117 -27.23 -5.15 61.71
C MET A 117 -27.29 -4.97 60.19
N ALA A 118 -26.26 -4.39 59.62
CA ALA A 118 -26.08 -4.34 58.19
C ALA A 118 -24.81 -5.09 57.80
N THR A 119 -24.94 -5.92 56.77
CA THR A 119 -23.77 -6.56 56.10
C THR A 119 -23.60 -5.89 54.77
N ILE A 120 -22.40 -5.46 54.44
CA ILE A 120 -22.06 -4.68 53.27
C ILE A 120 -21.00 -5.47 52.42
N HIS A 121 -21.35 -5.71 51.14
CA HIS A 121 -20.46 -6.34 50.19
C HIS A 121 -20.05 -5.34 49.13
N ASP A 122 -18.74 -5.15 48.91
CA ASP A 122 -18.21 -4.42 47.79
C ASP A 122 -18.35 -5.22 46.49
N ILE A 123 -19.15 -4.74 45.58
CA ILE A 123 -19.41 -5.38 44.28
C ILE A 123 -18.63 -4.77 43.11
N SER A 124 -17.64 -3.93 43.41
CA SER A 124 -16.85 -3.23 42.39
C SER A 124 -16.17 -4.19 41.42
N ALA A 125 -15.56 -5.25 41.90
CA ALA A 125 -14.88 -6.25 41.07
C ALA A 125 -15.86 -6.98 40.14
N ARG A 126 -17.04 -7.37 40.67
CA ARG A 126 -18.10 -8.02 39.89
C ARG A 126 -18.60 -7.08 38.78
N LYS A 127 -18.96 -5.85 39.13
CA LYS A 127 -19.42 -4.83 38.16
C LYS A 127 -18.39 -4.51 37.06
N LYS A 128 -17.10 -4.41 37.43
CA LYS A 128 -16.04 -4.21 36.46
C LYS A 128 -15.89 -5.38 35.48
N ALA A 129 -16.00 -6.62 35.98
CA ALA A 129 -15.93 -7.80 35.11
C ALA A 129 -17.15 -7.92 34.19
N GLU A 130 -18.36 -7.65 34.69
CA GLU A 130 -19.59 -7.62 33.89
C GLU A 130 -19.49 -6.57 32.78
N HIS A 131 -19.05 -5.34 33.14
CA HIS A 131 -18.90 -4.26 32.16
C HIS A 131 -17.81 -4.59 31.11
N ALA A 132 -16.67 -5.13 31.52
CA ALA A 132 -15.60 -5.54 30.61
C ALA A 132 -16.07 -6.65 29.64
N LEU A 133 -16.88 -7.60 30.15
CA LEU A 133 -17.47 -8.65 29.31
C LEU A 133 -18.43 -8.04 28.28
N GLN A 134 -19.36 -7.18 28.72
CA GLN A 134 -20.31 -6.50 27.83
C GLN A 134 -19.61 -5.66 26.75
N GLU A 135 -18.57 -4.91 27.16
CA GLU A 135 -17.78 -4.12 26.21
C GLU A 135 -17.06 -5.02 25.19
N SER A 136 -16.49 -6.12 25.65
CA SER A 136 -15.83 -7.09 24.76
C SER A 136 -16.80 -7.74 23.77
N GLU A 137 -17.99 -8.16 24.25
CA GLU A 137 -19.05 -8.70 23.39
C GLU A 137 -19.55 -7.70 22.36
N ALA A 138 -19.80 -6.45 22.80
CA ALA A 138 -20.25 -5.37 21.92
C ALA A 138 -19.20 -5.07 20.84
N ARG A 139 -17.91 -5.04 21.22
CA ARG A 139 -16.80 -4.83 20.30
C ARG A 139 -16.70 -5.95 19.26
N MET A 140 -16.77 -7.21 19.69
CA MET A 140 -16.75 -8.35 18.77
C MET A 140 -17.93 -8.35 17.81
N ARG A 141 -19.12 -8.01 18.30
CA ARG A 141 -20.32 -7.85 17.47
C ARG A 141 -20.15 -6.76 16.44
N ALA A 142 -19.66 -5.59 16.84
CA ALA A 142 -19.42 -4.48 15.91
C ALA A 142 -18.42 -4.86 14.81
N ILE A 143 -17.31 -5.54 15.13
CA ILE A 143 -16.34 -6.03 14.13
C ILE A 143 -17.02 -6.98 13.13
N PHE A 144 -17.81 -7.92 13.61
CA PHE A 144 -18.52 -8.88 12.77
C PHE A 144 -19.53 -8.21 11.84
N GLU A 145 -20.31 -7.24 12.35
CA GLU A 145 -21.36 -6.56 11.61
C GLU A 145 -20.82 -5.52 10.60
N THR A 146 -19.68 -4.87 10.92
CA THR A 146 -19.12 -3.80 10.07
C THR A 146 -18.05 -4.29 9.10
N ALA A 147 -17.64 -5.56 9.17
CA ALA A 147 -16.66 -6.12 8.25
C ALA A 147 -17.11 -5.98 6.79
N VAL A 148 -16.18 -5.53 5.94
CA VAL A 148 -16.42 -5.38 4.49
C VAL A 148 -16.48 -6.75 3.81
N ASP A 149 -15.59 -7.67 4.23
CA ASP A 149 -15.56 -9.04 3.72
C ASP A 149 -16.70 -9.87 4.33
N ALA A 150 -17.22 -10.80 3.55
CA ALA A 150 -18.23 -11.74 4.05
C ALA A 150 -17.61 -12.73 5.02
N ILE A 151 -18.23 -12.87 6.19
CA ILE A 151 -17.83 -13.81 7.26
C ILE A 151 -18.95 -14.84 7.41
N ILE A 152 -18.61 -16.11 7.22
CA ILE A 152 -19.53 -17.25 7.32
C ILE A 152 -18.95 -18.26 8.28
N THR A 153 -19.69 -18.60 9.32
CA THR A 153 -19.29 -19.62 10.29
C THR A 153 -20.13 -20.88 10.12
N ILE A 154 -19.47 -22.03 10.02
CA ILE A 154 -20.09 -23.34 9.85
C ILE A 154 -19.62 -24.32 10.91
N ASP A 155 -20.42 -25.33 11.19
CA ASP A 155 -20.04 -26.47 12.02
C ASP A 155 -19.22 -27.52 11.23
N GLU A 156 -18.88 -28.63 11.91
CA GLU A 156 -18.13 -29.76 11.33
C GLU A 156 -18.87 -30.51 10.22
N HIS A 157 -20.17 -30.28 10.05
CA HIS A 157 -21.02 -30.86 9.00
C HIS A 157 -21.28 -29.89 7.85
N GLY A 158 -20.66 -28.68 7.89
CA GLY A 158 -20.86 -27.63 6.90
C GLY A 158 -22.17 -26.87 7.06
N ILE A 159 -22.84 -26.99 8.22
CA ILE A 159 -24.08 -26.24 8.48
C ILE A 159 -23.74 -24.83 8.94
N ILE A 160 -24.37 -23.85 8.31
CA ILE A 160 -24.17 -22.43 8.60
C ILE A 160 -24.77 -22.09 9.98
N GLU A 161 -23.93 -21.61 10.89
CA GLU A 161 -24.36 -21.12 12.19
C GLU A 161 -24.61 -19.59 12.17
N ARG A 162 -23.73 -18.85 11.49
CA ARG A 162 -23.85 -17.39 11.40
C ARG A 162 -23.27 -16.88 10.08
N VAL A 163 -23.83 -15.75 9.61
CA VAL A 163 -23.31 -14.94 8.52
C VAL A 163 -23.37 -13.47 8.93
N ASN A 164 -22.41 -12.67 8.46
CA ASN A 164 -22.43 -11.23 8.69
C ASN A 164 -23.22 -10.49 7.61
N PRO A 165 -23.57 -9.20 7.78
CA PRO A 165 -24.31 -8.42 6.78
C PRO A 165 -23.59 -8.31 5.42
N ALA A 166 -22.26 -8.40 5.37
CA ALA A 166 -21.53 -8.43 4.11
C ALA A 166 -21.80 -9.73 3.34
N ALA A 167 -21.88 -10.88 4.02
CA ALA A 167 -22.25 -12.14 3.38
C ALA A 167 -23.69 -12.11 2.85
N GLU A 168 -24.62 -11.53 3.60
CA GLU A 168 -26.01 -11.38 3.13
C GLU A 168 -26.07 -10.55 1.82
N ARG A 169 -25.37 -9.40 1.79
CA ARG A 169 -25.30 -8.56 0.57
C ARG A 169 -24.62 -9.26 -0.59
N MET A 170 -23.52 -9.97 -0.31
CA MET A 170 -22.69 -10.62 -1.32
C MET A 170 -23.42 -11.79 -1.99
N PHE A 171 -24.05 -12.66 -1.20
CA PHE A 171 -24.72 -13.85 -1.70
C PHE A 171 -26.22 -13.65 -1.97
N GLY A 172 -26.83 -12.57 -1.48
CA GLY A 172 -28.24 -12.25 -1.66
C GLY A 172 -29.20 -13.05 -0.78
N TYR A 173 -28.71 -13.71 0.25
CA TYR A 173 -29.51 -14.47 1.22
C TYR A 173 -29.50 -13.77 2.58
N PRO A 174 -30.63 -13.51 3.23
CA PRO A 174 -30.66 -13.10 4.62
C PRO A 174 -30.20 -14.24 5.56
N GLU A 175 -29.61 -13.91 6.71
CA GLU A 175 -29.14 -14.90 7.68
C GLU A 175 -30.23 -15.90 8.05
N SER A 176 -31.45 -15.43 8.21
CA SER A 176 -32.62 -16.28 8.59
C SER A 176 -32.91 -17.40 7.60
N GLU A 177 -32.57 -17.23 6.31
CA GLU A 177 -32.77 -18.27 5.29
C GLU A 177 -31.61 -19.27 5.21
N VAL A 178 -30.39 -18.86 5.51
CA VAL A 178 -29.20 -19.70 5.35
C VAL A 178 -28.77 -20.39 6.65
N ARG A 179 -29.10 -19.83 7.80
CA ARG A 179 -28.81 -20.41 9.08
C ARG A 179 -29.48 -21.80 9.21
N GLY A 180 -28.69 -22.78 9.61
CA GLY A 180 -29.12 -24.20 9.67
C GLY A 180 -29.10 -24.92 8.33
N ARG A 181 -28.75 -24.25 7.20
CA ARG A 181 -28.53 -24.93 5.90
C ARG A 181 -27.05 -25.22 5.68
N ASN A 182 -26.78 -26.21 4.84
CA ASN A 182 -25.41 -26.52 4.46
C ASN A 182 -24.85 -25.44 3.52
N VAL A 183 -23.61 -25.02 3.78
CA VAL A 183 -22.90 -23.93 3.05
C VAL A 183 -22.74 -24.20 1.55
N LYS A 184 -22.87 -25.44 1.12
CA LYS A 184 -22.82 -25.82 -0.31
C LYS A 184 -23.86 -25.13 -1.20
N ILE A 185 -24.91 -24.50 -0.62
CA ILE A 185 -25.86 -23.68 -1.38
C ILE A 185 -25.20 -22.43 -1.98
N LEU A 186 -24.08 -21.99 -1.44
CA LEU A 186 -23.31 -20.81 -1.88
C LEU A 186 -22.26 -21.16 -2.94
N MET A 187 -22.24 -22.40 -3.44
CA MET A 187 -21.23 -22.94 -4.36
C MET A 187 -21.87 -23.46 -5.63
N PRO A 188 -21.27 -23.20 -6.82
CA PRO A 188 -21.69 -23.85 -8.06
C PRO A 188 -21.19 -25.30 -8.14
N ALA A 189 -21.75 -26.09 -9.06
CA ALA A 189 -21.18 -27.38 -9.44
C ALA A 189 -19.78 -27.19 -10.06
N PRO A 190 -18.83 -28.14 -9.92
CA PRO A 190 -18.95 -29.42 -9.21
C PRO A 190 -18.63 -29.32 -7.69
N HIS A 191 -18.25 -28.14 -7.20
CA HIS A 191 -17.82 -27.96 -5.79
C HIS A 191 -18.96 -28.16 -4.81
N ARG A 192 -20.19 -27.89 -5.22
CA ARG A 192 -21.41 -28.11 -4.41
C ARG A 192 -21.52 -29.56 -3.96
N GLU A 193 -21.34 -30.50 -4.88
CA GLU A 193 -21.46 -31.95 -4.61
C GLU A 193 -20.26 -32.48 -3.84
N ALA A 194 -19.08 -31.93 -4.07
CA ALA A 194 -17.83 -32.40 -3.49
C ALA A 194 -17.52 -31.85 -2.09
N HIS A 195 -18.22 -30.78 -1.65
CA HIS A 195 -17.86 -30.03 -0.45
C HIS A 195 -17.86 -30.87 0.83
N ASP A 196 -18.91 -31.68 1.03
CA ASP A 196 -19.00 -32.53 2.22
C ASP A 196 -17.84 -33.55 2.27
N GLY A 197 -17.40 -34.03 1.09
CA GLY A 197 -16.21 -34.87 0.94
C GLY A 197 -14.91 -34.11 1.29
N TYR A 198 -14.79 -32.84 0.99
CA TYR A 198 -13.62 -32.02 1.35
C TYR A 198 -13.53 -31.84 2.88
N LEU A 199 -14.64 -31.57 3.54
CA LEU A 199 -14.70 -31.48 5.00
C LEU A 199 -14.38 -32.83 5.65
N HIS A 200 -14.98 -33.92 5.17
CA HIS A 200 -14.71 -35.26 5.70
C HIS A 200 -13.23 -35.65 5.55
N HIS A 201 -12.64 -35.38 4.38
CA HIS A 201 -11.24 -35.66 4.13
C HIS A 201 -10.33 -34.90 5.12
N TYR A 202 -10.60 -33.59 5.30
CA TYR A 202 -9.84 -32.77 6.26
C TYR A 202 -10.01 -33.29 7.70
N MET A 203 -11.24 -33.64 8.11
CA MET A 203 -11.54 -34.15 9.45
C MET A 203 -10.79 -35.42 9.75
N THR A 204 -10.59 -36.31 8.77
CA THR A 204 -9.94 -37.60 8.92
C THR A 204 -8.43 -37.58 8.76
N THR A 205 -7.91 -36.72 7.83
CA THR A 205 -6.49 -36.75 7.50
C THR A 205 -5.71 -35.56 8.07
N GLY A 206 -6.38 -34.45 8.44
CA GLY A 206 -5.74 -33.17 8.80
C GLY A 206 -5.07 -32.45 7.65
N GLU A 207 -5.20 -32.94 6.40
CA GLU A 207 -4.56 -32.35 5.22
C GLU A 207 -5.23 -31.03 4.84
N LYS A 208 -4.49 -29.91 4.96
CA LYS A 208 -4.96 -28.55 4.68
C LYS A 208 -4.86 -28.22 3.19
N ARG A 209 -5.97 -28.23 2.46
CA ARG A 209 -6.03 -27.83 1.04
C ARG A 209 -6.41 -26.35 0.85
N ILE A 210 -7.36 -25.85 1.63
CA ILE A 210 -7.85 -24.46 1.59
C ILE A 210 -7.62 -23.80 2.94
N ILE A 211 -7.69 -24.55 4.03
CA ILE A 211 -7.57 -24.05 5.40
C ILE A 211 -6.18 -23.45 5.63
N GLY A 212 -6.14 -22.16 5.94
CA GLY A 212 -4.92 -21.40 6.22
C GLY A 212 -4.11 -20.90 4.99
N LYS A 213 -4.58 -21.13 3.74
CA LYS A 213 -3.83 -20.73 2.53
C LYS A 213 -4.54 -19.72 1.64
N GLY A 214 -5.84 -19.53 1.78
CA GLY A 214 -6.65 -18.75 0.85
C GLY A 214 -6.64 -19.31 -0.59
N ARG A 215 -7.72 -19.18 -1.31
CA ARG A 215 -7.82 -19.63 -2.69
C ARG A 215 -8.88 -18.86 -3.45
N GLU A 216 -8.59 -18.55 -4.71
CA GLU A 216 -9.61 -18.08 -5.66
C GLU A 216 -10.56 -19.23 -6.01
N VAL A 217 -11.84 -19.03 -5.81
CA VAL A 217 -12.91 -19.99 -6.10
C VAL A 217 -14.13 -19.24 -6.67
N GLN A 218 -15.16 -19.98 -7.08
CA GLN A 218 -16.41 -19.41 -7.56
C GLN A 218 -17.48 -19.50 -6.48
N GLY A 219 -18.20 -18.40 -6.26
CA GLY A 219 -19.42 -18.33 -5.44
C GLY A 219 -20.68 -18.33 -6.30
N LEU A 220 -21.79 -18.80 -5.72
CA LEU A 220 -23.11 -18.80 -6.33
C LEU A 220 -24.04 -17.92 -5.50
N ARG A 221 -24.60 -16.87 -6.13
CA ARG A 221 -25.61 -16.00 -5.50
C ARG A 221 -27.00 -16.61 -5.58
N ARG A 222 -27.92 -16.06 -4.81
CA ARG A 222 -29.34 -16.46 -4.78
C ARG A 222 -30.02 -16.36 -6.15
N ASP A 223 -29.66 -15.37 -6.95
CA ASP A 223 -30.19 -15.15 -8.30
C ASP A 223 -29.64 -16.13 -9.36
N GLY A 224 -28.73 -17.02 -8.95
CA GLY A 224 -28.08 -17.98 -9.85
C GLY A 224 -26.82 -17.45 -10.52
N SER A 225 -26.43 -16.19 -10.31
CA SER A 225 -25.19 -15.64 -10.85
C SER A 225 -23.97 -16.24 -10.15
N ILE A 226 -22.94 -16.54 -10.96
CA ILE A 226 -21.65 -17.04 -10.48
C ILE A 226 -20.65 -15.88 -10.49
N PHE A 227 -19.86 -15.75 -9.42
CA PHE A 227 -18.87 -14.70 -9.30
C PHE A 227 -17.55 -15.25 -8.73
N PRO A 228 -16.40 -14.67 -9.12
CA PRO A 228 -15.12 -15.05 -8.56
C PRO A 228 -14.95 -14.47 -7.15
N MET A 229 -14.44 -15.27 -6.24
CA MET A 229 -14.17 -14.83 -4.86
C MET A 229 -12.87 -15.40 -4.32
N ASP A 230 -12.21 -14.65 -3.44
CA ASP A 230 -11.15 -15.16 -2.58
C ASP A 230 -11.78 -15.77 -1.34
N LEU A 231 -11.47 -17.03 -1.05
CA LEU A 231 -11.93 -17.77 0.12
C LEU A 231 -10.75 -18.13 1.02
N ALA A 232 -10.76 -17.66 2.26
CA ALA A 232 -9.87 -18.12 3.32
C ALA A 232 -10.70 -18.82 4.41
N VAL A 233 -10.29 -20.02 4.81
CA VAL A 233 -10.97 -20.79 5.84
C VAL A 233 -10.04 -20.97 7.02
N THR A 234 -10.55 -20.72 8.23
CA THR A 234 -9.87 -20.97 9.49
C THR A 234 -10.69 -21.90 10.35
N GLU A 235 -10.00 -22.79 11.06
CA GLU A 235 -10.59 -23.69 12.06
C GLU A 235 -10.56 -23.03 13.43
N MET A 236 -11.62 -23.18 14.20
CA MET A 236 -11.70 -22.72 15.59
C MET A 236 -12.45 -23.74 16.46
N TRP A 237 -12.19 -23.69 17.77
CA TRP A 237 -12.89 -24.49 18.76
C TRP A 237 -13.72 -23.58 19.66
N LEU A 238 -15.00 -23.85 19.76
CA LEU A 238 -15.92 -23.10 20.61
C LEU A 238 -16.74 -24.06 21.47
N GLY A 239 -16.57 -23.98 22.79
CA GLY A 239 -17.30 -24.85 23.72
C GLY A 239 -17.07 -26.35 23.47
N GLY A 240 -15.86 -26.74 23.03
CA GLY A 240 -15.53 -28.13 22.70
C GLY A 240 -16.03 -28.64 21.35
N ARG A 241 -16.72 -27.79 20.57
CA ARG A 241 -17.17 -28.08 19.19
C ARG A 241 -16.20 -27.49 18.18
N ARG A 242 -15.92 -28.25 17.14
CA ARG A 242 -15.09 -27.81 16.00
C ARG A 242 -15.93 -27.01 15.04
N MET A 243 -15.43 -25.84 14.66
CA MET A 243 -16.10 -24.91 13.76
C MET A 243 -15.12 -24.36 12.72
N PHE A 244 -15.66 -23.88 11.60
CA PHE A 244 -14.87 -23.26 10.55
C PHE A 244 -15.44 -21.87 10.25
N THR A 245 -14.54 -20.91 10.10
CA THR A 245 -14.90 -19.55 9.65
C THR A 245 -14.32 -19.32 8.26
N GLY A 246 -15.19 -19.09 7.30
CA GLY A 246 -14.86 -18.66 5.95
C GLY A 246 -14.87 -17.14 5.87
N LEU A 247 -13.75 -16.57 5.45
CA LEU A 247 -13.65 -15.16 5.02
C LEU A 247 -13.72 -15.12 3.52
N VAL A 248 -14.69 -14.41 2.98
CA VAL A 248 -14.96 -14.36 1.53
C VAL A 248 -14.89 -12.92 1.05
N ARG A 249 -14.11 -12.69 0.01
CA ARG A 249 -14.01 -11.40 -0.68
C ARG A 249 -14.43 -11.55 -2.14
N ASP A 250 -15.37 -10.75 -2.58
CA ASP A 250 -15.72 -10.65 -4.00
C ASP A 250 -14.57 -9.98 -4.76
N ILE A 251 -14.05 -10.65 -5.79
CA ILE A 251 -12.94 -10.16 -6.62
C ILE A 251 -13.37 -9.86 -8.05
N THR A 252 -14.68 -9.69 -8.29
CA THR A 252 -15.23 -9.42 -9.63
C THR A 252 -14.63 -8.16 -10.23
N GLU A 253 -14.61 -7.05 -9.47
CA GLU A 253 -14.03 -5.78 -9.94
C GLU A 253 -12.52 -5.91 -10.23
N ARG A 254 -11.79 -6.63 -9.36
CA ARG A 254 -10.36 -6.89 -9.58
C ARG A 254 -10.13 -7.65 -10.88
N LYS A 255 -10.88 -8.73 -11.13
CA LYS A 255 -10.77 -9.55 -12.37
C LYS A 255 -11.11 -8.75 -13.61
N HIS A 256 -12.18 -7.96 -13.58
CA HIS A 256 -12.52 -7.09 -14.71
C HIS A 256 -11.45 -6.02 -14.99
N ALA A 257 -10.84 -5.45 -13.94
CA ALA A 257 -9.75 -4.51 -14.10
C ALA A 257 -8.49 -5.17 -14.69
N GLU A 258 -8.14 -6.37 -14.24
CA GLU A 258 -7.03 -7.18 -14.76
C GLU A 258 -7.25 -7.53 -16.25
N GLU A 259 -8.44 -8.03 -16.61
CA GLU A 259 -8.82 -8.36 -18.00
C GLU A 259 -8.75 -7.12 -18.91
N LYS A 260 -9.30 -5.99 -18.43
CA LYS A 260 -9.26 -4.72 -19.18
C LYS A 260 -7.85 -4.21 -19.39
N ALA A 261 -7.00 -4.30 -18.36
CA ALA A 261 -5.59 -3.91 -18.46
C ALA A 261 -4.85 -4.81 -19.46
N GLN A 262 -5.10 -6.11 -19.44
CA GLN A 262 -4.50 -7.05 -20.38
C GLN A 262 -4.97 -6.78 -21.83
N GLN A 263 -6.26 -6.50 -22.04
CA GLN A 263 -6.79 -6.14 -23.35
C GLN A 263 -6.13 -4.86 -23.88
N LEU A 264 -6.04 -3.80 -23.04
CA LEU A 264 -5.40 -2.54 -23.44
C LEU A 264 -3.91 -2.71 -23.79
N LEU A 265 -3.20 -3.56 -23.03
CA LEU A 265 -1.81 -3.90 -23.35
C LEU A 265 -1.67 -4.59 -24.71
N GLN A 266 -2.58 -5.50 -25.02
CA GLN A 266 -2.59 -6.21 -26.30
C GLN A 266 -2.90 -5.25 -27.46
N GLU A 267 -3.92 -4.38 -27.32
CA GLU A 267 -4.26 -3.35 -28.29
C GLU A 267 -3.08 -2.39 -28.54
N LEU A 268 -2.42 -1.93 -27.46
CA LEU A 268 -1.26 -1.05 -27.55
C LEU A 268 -0.08 -1.73 -28.26
N THR A 269 0.16 -3.01 -27.97
CA THR A 269 1.23 -3.78 -28.60
C THR A 269 0.98 -3.92 -30.08
N SER A 270 -0.25 -4.32 -30.48
CA SER A 270 -0.64 -4.45 -31.89
C SER A 270 -0.53 -3.14 -32.65
N ALA A 271 -1.07 -2.03 -32.11
CA ALA A 271 -0.97 -0.72 -32.74
C ALA A 271 0.48 -0.24 -32.89
N ASN A 272 1.34 -0.56 -31.92
CA ASN A 272 2.74 -0.23 -31.97
C ASN A 272 3.52 -1.04 -33.01
N GLU A 273 3.16 -2.34 -33.19
CA GLU A 273 3.71 -3.20 -34.25
C GLU A 273 3.26 -2.71 -35.64
N GLU A 274 1.99 -2.39 -35.83
CA GLU A 274 1.46 -1.83 -37.06
C GLU A 274 2.18 -0.54 -37.46
N LEU A 275 2.35 0.41 -36.50
CA LEU A 275 3.06 1.66 -36.74
C LEU A 275 4.52 1.41 -37.17
N THR A 276 5.15 0.38 -36.61
CA THR A 276 6.52 0.00 -36.96
C THR A 276 6.61 -0.52 -38.39
N ASN A 277 5.73 -1.47 -38.71
CA ASN A 277 5.67 -2.05 -40.05
C ASN A 277 5.35 -0.99 -41.09
N PHE A 278 4.41 -0.09 -40.79
CA PHE A 278 4.08 1.05 -41.66
C PHE A 278 5.33 1.91 -41.91
N ALA A 279 6.05 2.33 -40.85
CA ALA A 279 7.26 3.12 -40.99
C ALA A 279 8.34 2.40 -41.85
N TYR A 280 8.47 1.09 -41.69
CA TYR A 280 9.40 0.28 -42.47
C TYR A 280 9.02 0.19 -43.97
N VAL A 281 7.78 -0.18 -44.27
CA VAL A 281 7.28 -0.31 -45.64
C VAL A 281 7.36 1.00 -46.37
N VAL A 282 6.80 2.08 -45.80
CA VAL A 282 6.83 3.41 -46.40
C VAL A 282 8.27 3.89 -46.66
N SER A 283 9.15 3.65 -45.72
CA SER A 283 10.55 4.04 -45.87
C SER A 283 11.28 3.29 -47.00
N HIS A 284 11.01 1.96 -47.09
CA HIS A 284 11.55 1.15 -48.20
C HIS A 284 11.06 1.64 -49.57
N ASP A 285 9.76 1.88 -49.68
CA ASP A 285 9.10 2.27 -50.93
C ASP A 285 9.45 3.70 -51.37
N LEU A 286 9.77 4.58 -50.41
CA LEU A 286 10.31 5.92 -50.73
C LEU A 286 11.78 5.90 -51.13
N LYS A 287 12.58 4.97 -50.63
CA LYS A 287 14.04 4.91 -50.99
C LYS A 287 14.29 4.50 -52.44
N ALA A 288 13.48 3.58 -52.99
CA ALA A 288 13.68 3.09 -54.34
C ALA A 288 13.58 4.20 -55.41
N PRO A 289 12.51 5.01 -55.47
CA PRO A 289 12.41 6.11 -56.39
C PRO A 289 13.47 7.21 -56.12
N LEU A 290 13.80 7.49 -54.85
CA LEU A 290 14.86 8.46 -54.54
C LEU A 290 16.22 8.04 -55.05
N ARG A 291 16.60 6.77 -54.94
CA ARG A 291 17.84 6.26 -55.54
C ARG A 291 17.83 6.43 -57.06
N GLY A 292 16.69 6.13 -57.71
CA GLY A 292 16.55 6.36 -59.16
C GLY A 292 16.75 7.83 -59.56
N ILE A 293 16.12 8.75 -58.83
CA ILE A 293 16.30 10.20 -59.09
C ILE A 293 17.74 10.61 -58.82
N GLY A 294 18.38 10.15 -57.75
CA GLY A 294 19.78 10.43 -57.45
C GLY A 294 20.70 9.96 -58.53
N SER A 295 20.62 8.68 -58.98
CA SER A 295 21.43 8.14 -60.07
C SER A 295 21.28 8.88 -61.37
N LEU A 296 20.04 9.29 -61.75
CA LEU A 296 19.77 10.08 -62.94
C LEU A 296 20.39 11.49 -62.83
N ALA A 297 20.29 12.13 -61.66
CA ALA A 297 20.87 13.41 -61.40
C ALA A 297 22.41 13.39 -61.45
N ASP A 298 23.02 12.34 -60.86
CA ASP A 298 24.48 12.13 -60.90
C ASP A 298 24.97 11.87 -62.33
N TRP A 299 24.27 11.05 -63.12
CA TRP A 299 24.61 10.84 -64.54
C TRP A 299 24.49 12.16 -65.33
N LEU A 300 23.44 12.92 -65.19
CA LEU A 300 23.27 14.21 -65.83
C LEU A 300 24.38 15.19 -65.44
N ALA A 301 24.73 15.25 -64.16
CA ALA A 301 25.81 16.08 -63.66
C ALA A 301 27.20 15.71 -64.21
N HIS A 302 27.44 14.38 -64.46
CA HIS A 302 28.70 13.89 -64.94
C HIS A 302 28.79 13.88 -66.46
N ASP A 303 27.81 13.29 -67.15
CA ASP A 303 27.85 13.06 -68.60
C ASP A 303 27.58 14.32 -69.43
N TYR A 304 26.89 15.30 -68.87
CA TYR A 304 26.53 16.54 -69.52
C TYR A 304 27.11 17.77 -68.80
N ALA A 305 28.19 17.60 -68.01
CA ALA A 305 28.84 18.66 -67.26
C ALA A 305 29.23 19.85 -68.15
N ASP A 306 29.68 19.65 -69.42
CA ASP A 306 30.07 20.66 -70.38
C ASP A 306 28.87 21.36 -70.98
N LYS A 307 27.70 20.88 -70.90
CA LYS A 307 26.45 21.48 -71.45
C LYS A 307 25.75 22.36 -70.42
N PHE A 308 26.09 22.32 -69.18
CA PHE A 308 25.52 23.18 -68.12
C PHE A 308 26.37 24.47 -68.01
N ASN A 309 25.68 25.61 -67.94
CA ASN A 309 26.28 26.82 -67.43
C ASN A 309 26.44 26.74 -65.91
N GLU A 310 27.09 27.74 -65.31
CA GLU A 310 27.35 27.74 -63.86
C GLU A 310 26.07 27.68 -63.04
N GLU A 311 24.97 28.27 -63.46
CA GLU A 311 23.66 28.20 -62.84
C GLU A 311 23.06 26.78 -62.92
N GLY A 312 23.20 26.11 -64.07
CA GLY A 312 22.76 24.73 -64.28
C GLY A 312 23.56 23.72 -63.44
N LYS A 313 24.88 23.92 -63.30
CA LYS A 313 25.70 23.11 -62.37
C LYS A 313 25.28 23.30 -60.95
N GLU A 314 24.99 24.52 -60.50
CA GLU A 314 24.50 24.78 -59.13
C GLU A 314 23.12 24.15 -58.88
N HIS A 315 22.18 24.25 -59.84
CA HIS A 315 20.89 23.59 -59.74
C HIS A 315 21.02 22.08 -59.62
N MET A 316 21.93 21.47 -60.40
CA MET A 316 22.17 20.04 -60.33
C MET A 316 22.76 19.63 -58.99
N ARG A 317 23.73 20.40 -58.49
CA ARG A 317 24.31 20.19 -57.15
C ARG A 317 23.25 20.27 -56.05
N LEU A 318 22.38 21.26 -56.12
CA LEU A 318 21.26 21.42 -55.18
C LEU A 318 20.28 20.25 -55.26
N LEU A 319 19.97 19.76 -56.47
CA LEU A 319 19.07 18.60 -56.65
C LEU A 319 19.67 17.34 -56.01
N ILE A 320 20.92 17.04 -56.33
CA ILE A 320 21.63 15.85 -55.75
C ILE A 320 21.66 15.95 -54.23
N ASN A 321 22.02 17.10 -53.67
CA ASN A 321 22.04 17.31 -52.22
C ASN A 321 20.65 17.11 -51.58
N ARG A 322 19.57 17.56 -52.25
CA ARG A 322 18.19 17.34 -51.74
C ARG A 322 17.79 15.90 -51.77
N VAL A 323 18.14 15.13 -52.80
CA VAL A 323 17.86 13.71 -52.90
C VAL A 323 18.63 12.92 -51.82
N HIS A 324 19.92 13.19 -51.62
CA HIS A 324 20.72 12.56 -50.54
C HIS A 324 20.13 12.88 -49.18
N ARG A 325 19.75 14.12 -48.94
CA ARG A 325 19.11 14.52 -47.66
C ARG A 325 17.80 13.81 -47.43
N MET A 326 16.94 13.62 -48.45
CA MET A 326 15.68 12.87 -48.30
C MET A 326 15.98 11.41 -47.95
N GLY A 327 16.96 10.77 -48.56
CA GLY A 327 17.43 9.45 -48.22
C GLY A 327 17.87 9.36 -46.76
N ALA A 328 18.70 10.26 -46.31
CA ALA A 328 19.19 10.33 -44.93
C ALA A 328 18.08 10.59 -43.88
N LEU A 329 17.04 11.38 -44.24
CA LEU A 329 15.88 11.60 -43.42
C LEU A 329 15.08 10.31 -43.22
N ILE A 330 14.84 9.55 -44.30
CA ILE A 330 14.13 8.26 -44.28
C ILE A 330 14.91 7.26 -43.42
N ASP A 331 16.25 7.21 -43.57
CA ASP A 331 17.10 6.35 -42.73
C ASP A 331 17.01 6.73 -41.26
N GLY A 332 17.03 8.02 -40.96
CA GLY A 332 16.89 8.53 -39.62
C GLY A 332 15.55 8.16 -38.98
N ILE A 333 14.44 8.24 -39.73
CA ILE A 333 13.10 7.81 -39.24
C ILE A 333 13.11 6.33 -38.91
N LEU A 334 13.67 5.49 -39.79
CA LEU A 334 13.77 4.05 -39.53
C LEU A 334 14.62 3.74 -38.30
N GLN A 335 15.77 4.38 -38.17
CA GLN A 335 16.63 4.21 -37.00
C GLN A 335 15.91 4.62 -35.72
N TYR A 336 15.24 5.78 -35.73
CA TYR A 336 14.44 6.25 -34.60
C TYR A 336 13.31 5.28 -34.24
N SER A 337 12.61 4.73 -35.25
CA SER A 337 11.53 3.76 -35.03
C SER A 337 12.03 2.45 -34.43
N ARG A 338 13.27 2.01 -34.77
CA ARG A 338 13.86 0.74 -34.30
C ARG A 338 14.42 0.79 -32.87
N VAL A 339 14.69 1.97 -32.32
CA VAL A 339 15.19 2.10 -30.94
C VAL A 339 14.18 1.55 -29.95
N GLY A 340 14.62 0.62 -29.08
CA GLY A 340 13.82 -0.04 -28.06
C GLY A 340 12.95 -1.20 -28.55
N ARG A 341 12.96 -1.52 -29.86
CA ARG A 341 12.15 -2.58 -30.48
C ARG A 341 12.95 -3.81 -30.89
N ILE A 342 14.11 -3.61 -31.48
CA ILE A 342 15.03 -4.71 -31.80
C ILE A 342 15.88 -4.91 -30.54
N LYS A 343 15.65 -6.01 -29.85
CA LYS A 343 16.43 -6.39 -28.67
C LYS A 343 17.77 -6.98 -29.14
N GLU A 344 18.86 -6.26 -28.95
CA GLU A 344 20.21 -6.83 -28.98
C GLU A 344 20.55 -7.42 -27.62
N ALA A 345 21.54 -8.31 -27.59
CA ALA A 345 22.06 -8.81 -26.33
C ALA A 345 22.69 -7.65 -25.53
N VAL A 346 22.26 -7.52 -24.28
CA VAL A 346 22.88 -6.59 -23.33
C VAL A 346 24.18 -7.23 -22.85
N VAL A 347 25.31 -6.62 -23.20
CA VAL A 347 26.66 -7.11 -22.87
C VAL A 347 27.47 -6.01 -22.19
N PRO A 348 28.55 -6.35 -21.47
CA PRO A 348 29.50 -5.35 -21.01
C PRO A 348 30.20 -4.71 -22.21
N VAL A 349 30.11 -3.38 -22.35
CA VAL A 349 30.72 -2.59 -23.42
C VAL A 349 31.86 -1.76 -22.86
N GLN A 350 33.05 -1.96 -23.33
CA GLN A 350 34.26 -1.19 -23.00
C GLN A 350 34.23 0.14 -23.73
N LEU A 351 33.95 1.24 -23.05
CA LEU A 351 33.77 2.54 -23.71
C LEU A 351 35.06 3.15 -24.23
N ASP A 352 36.22 2.89 -23.64
CA ASP A 352 37.53 3.32 -24.18
C ASP A 352 37.72 2.86 -25.62
N GLN A 353 37.46 1.56 -25.89
CA GLN A 353 37.58 0.99 -27.22
C GLN A 353 36.49 1.50 -28.16
N LEU A 354 35.22 1.47 -27.74
CA LEU A 354 34.09 1.86 -28.56
C LEU A 354 34.18 3.32 -29.02
N VAL A 355 34.55 4.25 -28.12
CA VAL A 355 34.68 5.68 -28.47
C VAL A 355 35.85 5.89 -29.43
N SER A 356 36.96 5.18 -29.27
CA SER A 356 38.09 5.22 -30.23
C SER A 356 37.66 4.74 -31.61
N GLU A 357 36.94 3.64 -31.71
CA GLU A 357 36.38 3.14 -32.97
C GLU A 357 35.43 4.14 -33.64
N VAL A 358 34.59 4.84 -32.84
CA VAL A 358 33.69 5.88 -33.34
C VAL A 358 34.48 7.04 -33.91
N ILE A 359 35.54 7.49 -33.25
CA ILE A 359 36.39 8.60 -33.73
C ILE A 359 37.10 8.24 -35.04
N ASP A 360 37.64 7.04 -35.14
CA ASP A 360 38.31 6.52 -36.35
C ASP A 360 37.36 6.46 -37.55
N LEU A 361 36.11 5.99 -37.32
CA LEU A 361 35.06 5.93 -38.34
C LEU A 361 34.63 7.30 -38.85
N LEU A 362 34.72 8.34 -38.03
CA LEU A 362 34.31 9.69 -38.41
C LEU A 362 35.31 10.41 -39.30
N ALA A 363 36.51 9.85 -39.55
CA ALA A 363 37.56 10.46 -40.37
C ALA A 363 37.73 11.97 -40.06
N VAL A 364 37.96 12.28 -38.80
CA VAL A 364 38.00 13.67 -38.28
C VAL A 364 39.01 14.50 -39.02
N PRO A 365 38.65 15.70 -39.53
CA PRO A 365 39.57 16.57 -40.25
C PRO A 365 40.80 16.96 -39.42
N PRO A 366 42.01 17.14 -40.04
CA PRO A 366 43.27 17.35 -39.30
C PRO A 366 43.29 18.62 -38.43
N HIS A 367 42.41 19.60 -38.71
CA HIS A 367 42.30 20.86 -37.95
C HIS A 367 41.45 20.69 -36.67
N ILE A 368 40.83 19.53 -36.45
CA ILE A 368 40.02 19.26 -35.27
C ILE A 368 40.76 18.21 -34.43
N LYS A 369 41.06 18.57 -33.18
CA LYS A 369 41.65 17.69 -32.18
C LYS A 369 40.57 17.07 -31.33
N VAL A 370 40.49 15.72 -31.33
CA VAL A 370 39.60 15.01 -30.44
C VAL A 370 40.41 14.42 -29.30
N SER A 371 40.00 14.68 -28.08
CA SER A 371 40.60 14.12 -26.85
C SER A 371 39.57 13.27 -26.09
N VAL A 372 40.00 12.10 -25.60
CA VAL A 372 39.17 11.21 -24.81
C VAL A 372 39.80 11.11 -23.43
N MET A 373 38.98 11.30 -22.40
CA MET A 373 39.41 11.15 -21.01
C MET A 373 39.74 9.67 -20.74
N PRO A 374 40.93 9.35 -20.23
CA PRO A 374 41.33 7.97 -20.01
C PRO A 374 40.51 7.26 -18.96
N GLY A 375 40.41 5.93 -19.04
CA GLY A 375 39.75 5.10 -18.04
C GLY A 375 38.25 5.17 -18.07
N MET A 376 37.66 5.28 -19.25
CA MET A 376 36.19 5.25 -19.39
C MET A 376 35.62 3.93 -18.85
N PRO A 377 34.47 4.00 -18.16
CA PRO A 377 33.87 2.82 -17.52
C PRO A 377 33.35 1.81 -18.56
N THR A 378 33.27 0.56 -18.13
CA THR A 378 32.50 -0.46 -18.83
C THR A 378 31.02 -0.31 -18.45
N VAL A 379 30.13 -0.21 -19.44
CA VAL A 379 28.69 -0.09 -19.23
C VAL A 379 27.98 -1.33 -19.75
N SER A 380 26.90 -1.72 -19.08
CA SER A 380 26.05 -2.83 -19.53
C SER A 380 25.00 -2.31 -20.51
N GLY A 381 25.08 -2.73 -21.76
CA GLY A 381 24.17 -2.23 -22.78
C GLY A 381 24.25 -2.95 -24.12
N GLU A 382 23.48 -2.46 -25.06
CA GLU A 382 23.47 -2.88 -26.48
C GLU A 382 24.58 -2.16 -27.23
N PRO A 383 25.65 -2.83 -27.72
CA PRO A 383 26.82 -2.14 -28.29
C PRO A 383 26.47 -1.18 -29.42
N THR A 384 25.60 -1.60 -30.34
CA THR A 384 25.17 -0.76 -31.47
C THR A 384 24.47 0.52 -31.01
N ARG A 385 23.69 0.48 -29.94
CA ARG A 385 22.98 1.64 -29.41
C ARG A 385 23.94 2.63 -28.75
N ILE A 386 24.87 2.11 -27.96
CA ILE A 386 25.87 2.93 -27.28
C ILE A 386 26.80 3.57 -28.34
N GLN A 387 27.24 2.81 -29.36
CA GLN A 387 28.01 3.33 -30.48
C GLN A 387 27.26 4.46 -31.20
N GLN A 388 25.98 4.26 -31.51
CA GLN A 388 25.12 5.23 -32.16
C GLN A 388 24.97 6.54 -31.37
N LEU A 389 24.92 6.43 -30.02
CA LEU A 389 24.84 7.57 -29.13
C LEU A 389 26.09 8.43 -29.22
N PHE A 390 27.30 7.85 -29.06
CA PHE A 390 28.55 8.57 -29.16
C PHE A 390 28.79 9.08 -30.58
N HIS A 391 28.50 8.27 -31.60
CA HIS A 391 28.62 8.66 -33.00
C HIS A 391 27.79 9.93 -33.33
N ASN A 392 26.54 10.02 -32.87
CA ASN A 392 25.70 11.18 -33.12
C ASN A 392 26.23 12.44 -32.43
N LEU A 393 26.73 12.34 -31.20
CA LEU A 393 27.25 13.48 -30.46
C LEU A 393 28.57 13.97 -31.02
N VAL A 394 29.52 13.06 -31.25
CA VAL A 394 30.85 13.40 -31.80
C VAL A 394 30.74 13.90 -33.26
N SER A 395 29.93 13.22 -34.09
CA SER A 395 29.65 13.64 -35.45
C SER A 395 29.05 15.04 -35.50
N ASN A 396 28.14 15.41 -34.59
CA ASN A 396 27.59 16.76 -34.48
C ASN A 396 28.70 17.77 -34.14
N ALA A 397 29.56 17.49 -33.17
CA ALA A 397 30.67 18.35 -32.77
C ALA A 397 31.65 18.59 -33.94
N VAL A 398 31.99 17.55 -34.70
CA VAL A 398 32.83 17.66 -35.91
C VAL A 398 32.14 18.51 -37.01
N LYS A 399 30.87 18.21 -37.26
CA LYS A 399 30.10 18.77 -38.37
C LYS A 399 29.82 20.26 -38.25
N TYR A 400 29.56 20.72 -37.00
CA TYR A 400 29.26 22.13 -36.73
C TYR A 400 30.48 22.94 -36.29
N MET A 401 31.69 22.36 -36.32
CA MET A 401 32.92 23.05 -36.00
C MET A 401 33.19 24.18 -37.00
N ASP A 402 33.27 25.41 -36.52
CA ASP A 402 33.54 26.63 -37.31
C ASP A 402 34.90 27.27 -37.02
N LYS A 403 35.67 26.67 -36.10
CA LYS A 403 36.99 27.17 -35.69
C LYS A 403 38.11 26.60 -36.56
N PRO A 404 39.13 27.39 -36.89
CA PRO A 404 40.30 26.89 -37.60
C PRO A 404 41.15 25.90 -36.81
N GLN A 405 40.99 25.89 -35.48
CA GLN A 405 41.51 24.89 -34.57
C GLN A 405 40.32 24.41 -33.71
N GLY A 406 39.71 23.28 -34.14
CA GLY A 406 38.61 22.67 -33.44
C GLY A 406 39.12 21.79 -32.31
N GLU A 407 38.46 21.86 -31.16
CA GLU A 407 38.71 20.99 -30.01
C GLU A 407 37.43 20.31 -29.60
N ILE A 408 37.49 18.98 -29.48
CA ILE A 408 36.40 18.13 -29.00
C ILE A 408 36.93 17.29 -27.85
N GLU A 409 36.22 17.26 -26.74
CA GLU A 409 36.56 16.47 -25.56
C GLU A 409 35.41 15.53 -25.26
N VAL A 410 35.74 14.23 -25.11
CA VAL A 410 34.82 13.21 -24.60
C VAL A 410 35.26 12.78 -23.22
N GLY A 411 34.41 12.97 -22.23
CA GLY A 411 34.75 12.67 -20.85
C GLY A 411 33.60 12.04 -20.06
N TRP A 412 33.92 11.70 -18.83
CA TRP A 412 33.01 11.02 -17.95
C TRP A 412 33.21 11.37 -16.47
N ALA A 413 32.19 11.13 -15.64
CA ALA A 413 32.25 11.28 -14.19
C ALA A 413 31.37 10.22 -13.51
N ASP A 414 31.76 9.84 -12.30
CA ASP A 414 30.98 8.95 -11.44
C ASP A 414 29.99 9.74 -10.60
N GLU A 415 28.69 9.52 -10.80
CA GLU A 415 27.61 10.10 -9.99
C GLU A 415 26.92 9.08 -9.07
N GLY A 416 27.70 8.15 -8.53
CA GLY A 416 27.20 7.14 -7.58
C GLY A 416 26.43 6.01 -8.25
N GLY A 417 25.11 6.15 -8.48
CA GLY A 417 24.26 5.13 -9.13
C GLY A 417 24.35 5.09 -10.65
N GLN A 418 24.93 6.11 -11.28
CA GLN A 418 25.02 6.28 -12.73
C GLN A 418 26.35 6.89 -13.16
N TRP A 419 26.69 6.67 -14.41
CA TRP A 419 27.79 7.33 -15.06
C TRP A 419 27.27 8.56 -15.81
N ARG A 420 27.90 9.72 -15.64
CA ARG A 420 27.67 10.90 -16.47
C ARG A 420 28.76 11.00 -17.52
N PHE A 421 28.36 11.15 -18.77
CA PHE A 421 29.24 11.38 -19.91
C PHE A 421 29.03 12.77 -20.45
N HIS A 422 30.06 13.30 -21.12
CA HIS A 422 29.93 14.55 -21.84
C HIS A 422 30.73 14.51 -23.14
N VAL A 423 30.22 15.24 -24.13
CA VAL A 423 30.91 15.60 -25.37
C VAL A 423 30.91 17.11 -25.46
N ARG A 424 32.07 17.71 -25.37
CA ARG A 424 32.30 19.16 -25.40
C ARG A 424 32.97 19.53 -26.68
N ASP A 425 32.54 20.61 -27.31
CA ASP A 425 33.18 21.28 -28.46
C ASP A 425 33.44 22.74 -28.16
N ASN A 426 34.38 23.35 -28.88
CA ASN A 426 34.66 24.80 -28.88
C ASN A 426 34.02 25.51 -30.06
N GLY A 427 33.00 24.95 -30.69
CA GLY A 427 32.33 25.47 -31.90
C GLY A 427 31.49 26.74 -31.69
N PRO A 428 30.48 26.97 -32.52
CA PRO A 428 29.72 28.23 -32.54
C PRO A 428 28.78 28.41 -31.33
N GLY A 429 28.49 27.31 -30.58
CA GLY A 429 27.53 27.33 -29.51
C GLY A 429 26.08 27.39 -29.97
N ILE A 430 25.16 27.20 -29.01
CA ILE A 430 23.70 27.14 -29.23
C ILE A 430 23.04 28.16 -28.32
N ALA A 431 22.11 28.97 -28.87
CA ALA A 431 21.33 29.90 -28.06
C ALA A 431 20.32 29.15 -27.17
N GLU A 432 20.15 29.55 -25.91
CA GLU A 432 19.31 28.93 -24.89
C GLU A 432 17.88 28.66 -25.37
N ARG A 433 17.28 29.56 -26.12
CA ARG A 433 15.94 29.39 -26.72
C ARG A 433 15.78 28.14 -27.60
N HIS A 434 16.87 27.46 -27.97
CA HIS A 434 16.88 26.29 -28.85
C HIS A 434 17.15 24.99 -28.08
N PHE A 435 17.49 24.99 -26.78
CA PHE A 435 17.93 23.85 -26.04
C PHE A 435 16.90 22.70 -26.01
N GLU A 436 15.61 23.01 -25.88
CA GLU A 436 14.57 21.98 -25.93
C GLU A 436 14.26 21.53 -27.37
N ARG A 437 14.34 22.46 -28.32
CA ARG A 437 13.96 22.17 -29.71
C ARG A 437 14.91 21.24 -30.41
N ILE A 438 16.20 21.30 -30.12
CA ILE A 438 17.22 20.52 -30.87
C ILE A 438 17.09 19.00 -30.63
N PHE A 439 16.39 18.59 -29.62
CA PHE A 439 16.08 17.16 -29.35
C PHE A 439 14.78 16.69 -30.02
N GLN A 440 14.05 17.59 -30.69
CA GLN A 440 12.85 17.21 -31.44
C GLN A 440 13.25 16.71 -32.84
N LEU A 441 12.42 15.80 -33.39
CA LEU A 441 12.64 15.26 -34.74
C LEU A 441 12.63 16.39 -35.80
N PHE A 442 13.53 16.31 -36.77
CA PHE A 442 13.64 17.19 -37.92
C PHE A 442 14.01 18.64 -37.59
N GLN A 443 14.50 18.94 -36.41
CA GLN A 443 14.98 20.27 -36.03
C GLN A 443 16.45 20.43 -36.39
N THR A 444 16.75 21.51 -37.09
CA THR A 444 18.11 21.95 -37.47
C THR A 444 18.25 23.45 -37.23
N LEU A 445 19.37 23.90 -36.69
CA LEU A 445 19.65 25.30 -36.41
C LEU A 445 20.38 26.01 -37.58
N ALA A 446 21.17 25.25 -38.34
CA ALA A 446 21.88 25.80 -39.51
C ALA A 446 20.94 26.01 -40.71
N PRO A 447 21.20 27.02 -41.57
CA PRO A 447 20.52 27.14 -42.85
C PRO A 447 20.62 25.84 -43.64
N ARG A 448 19.48 25.42 -44.19
CA ARG A 448 19.30 24.08 -44.81
C ARG A 448 20.25 23.78 -45.96
N ASP A 449 20.88 24.79 -46.53
CA ASP A 449 21.75 24.66 -47.71
C ASP A 449 23.26 24.66 -47.35
N ARG A 450 23.64 24.92 -46.10
CA ARG A 450 25.05 25.02 -45.67
C ARG A 450 25.59 23.77 -44.94
N VAL A 451 24.72 22.99 -44.29
CA VAL A 451 25.15 21.83 -43.52
C VAL A 451 24.16 20.69 -43.75
N GLU A 452 24.68 19.56 -44.25
CA GLU A 452 23.89 18.33 -44.42
C GLU A 452 23.49 17.78 -43.06
N SER A 453 22.32 18.13 -42.56
CA SER A 453 21.80 17.54 -41.33
C SER A 453 20.33 17.17 -41.47
N THR A 454 19.99 16.01 -40.91
CA THR A 454 18.65 15.46 -40.95
C THR A 454 17.78 15.95 -39.79
N GLY A 455 18.38 16.46 -38.71
CA GLY A 455 17.67 16.80 -37.47
C GLY A 455 17.14 15.57 -36.72
N VAL A 456 17.65 14.35 -36.99
CA VAL A 456 17.24 13.13 -36.33
C VAL A 456 18.24 12.70 -35.24
N GLY A 457 19.52 13.05 -35.41
CA GLY A 457 20.61 12.55 -34.55
C GLY A 457 20.41 12.82 -33.06
N LEU A 458 20.10 14.07 -32.68
CA LEU A 458 19.88 14.44 -31.28
C LEU A 458 18.56 13.87 -30.71
N ALA A 459 17.52 13.76 -31.51
CA ALA A 459 16.28 13.06 -31.12
C ALA A 459 16.54 11.57 -30.84
N LEU A 460 17.43 10.96 -31.64
CA LEU A 460 17.85 9.58 -31.45
C LEU A 460 18.69 9.42 -30.18
N VAL A 461 19.62 10.34 -29.91
CA VAL A 461 20.38 10.39 -28.64
C VAL A 461 19.43 10.43 -27.45
N LYS A 462 18.46 11.34 -27.47
CA LYS A 462 17.45 11.45 -26.39
C LYS A 462 16.70 10.14 -26.19
N LYS A 463 16.22 9.52 -27.26
CA LYS A 463 15.46 8.26 -27.21
C LYS A 463 16.30 7.09 -26.69
N ILE A 464 17.58 7.00 -27.08
CA ILE A 464 18.49 5.97 -26.58
C ILE A 464 18.75 6.18 -25.09
N VAL A 465 19.04 7.39 -24.66
CA VAL A 465 19.31 7.70 -23.25
C VAL A 465 18.08 7.42 -22.38
N GLU A 466 16.89 7.83 -22.83
CA GLU A 466 15.62 7.53 -22.13
C GLU A 466 15.32 6.03 -22.05
N MET A 467 15.65 5.25 -23.09
CA MET A 467 15.55 3.78 -23.06
C MET A 467 16.42 3.14 -21.96
N TYR A 468 17.57 3.76 -21.68
CA TYR A 468 18.44 3.39 -20.55
C TYR A 468 18.05 4.04 -19.23
N GLN A 469 16.91 4.75 -19.15
CA GLN A 469 16.46 5.50 -17.95
C GLN A 469 17.45 6.57 -17.51
N GLY A 470 18.25 7.05 -18.44
CA GLY A 470 19.16 8.16 -18.26
C GLY A 470 18.51 9.52 -18.57
N ARG A 471 19.31 10.56 -18.44
CA ARG A 471 18.94 11.94 -18.77
C ARG A 471 19.94 12.50 -19.77
N VAL A 472 19.48 13.35 -20.73
CA VAL A 472 20.32 14.12 -21.65
C VAL A 472 20.00 15.61 -21.54
N TRP A 473 21.04 16.43 -21.53
CA TRP A 473 20.94 17.90 -21.51
C TRP A 473 22.19 18.51 -22.13
N LEU A 474 22.23 19.85 -22.23
CA LEU A 474 23.39 20.55 -22.71
C LEU A 474 23.61 21.83 -21.91
N GLU A 475 24.85 22.34 -22.01
CA GLU A 475 25.28 23.64 -21.59
C GLU A 475 25.98 24.28 -22.80
N SER A 476 25.64 25.52 -23.16
CA SER A 476 26.21 26.16 -24.34
C SER A 476 26.17 27.66 -24.21
N GLU A 477 27.21 28.30 -24.75
CA GLU A 477 27.30 29.75 -24.87
C GLU A 477 27.73 30.11 -26.31
N LEU A 478 27.03 31.05 -26.94
CA LEU A 478 27.33 31.46 -28.31
C LEU A 478 28.79 31.90 -28.44
N GLY A 479 29.49 31.34 -29.41
CA GLY A 479 30.90 31.60 -29.71
C GLY A 479 31.92 30.89 -28.83
N LYS A 480 31.48 30.22 -27.76
CA LYS A 480 32.36 29.47 -26.84
C LYS A 480 32.27 27.94 -26.98
N GLY A 481 31.21 27.44 -27.60
CA GLY A 481 31.01 26.01 -27.84
C GLY A 481 29.81 25.43 -27.08
N THR A 482 29.69 24.09 -27.14
CA THR A 482 28.60 23.33 -26.55
C THR A 482 29.15 22.14 -25.80
N THR A 483 28.54 21.81 -24.66
CA THR A 483 28.77 20.56 -23.95
C THR A 483 27.44 19.80 -23.83
N PHE A 484 27.36 18.65 -24.48
CA PHE A 484 26.27 17.72 -24.33
C PHE A 484 26.57 16.75 -23.20
N TYR A 485 25.65 16.60 -22.28
CA TYR A 485 25.73 15.65 -21.16
C TYR A 485 24.67 14.57 -21.31
N PHE A 486 25.01 13.37 -20.91
CA PHE A 486 24.04 12.30 -20.74
C PHE A 486 24.45 11.35 -19.60
N THR A 487 23.47 10.63 -19.05
CA THR A 487 23.73 9.64 -18.00
C THR A 487 23.32 8.24 -18.43
N LEU A 488 24.07 7.24 -17.98
CA LEU A 488 23.74 5.83 -18.11
C LEU A 488 23.83 5.15 -16.73
N PRO A 489 22.90 4.27 -16.35
CA PRO A 489 22.94 3.57 -15.07
C PRO A 489 24.11 2.59 -15.02
N LYS A 490 24.75 2.43 -13.85
CA LYS A 490 25.84 1.46 -13.65
C LYS A 490 25.36 0.02 -13.75
N ASN A 491 24.17 -0.27 -13.21
CA ASN A 491 23.54 -1.58 -13.28
C ASN A 491 22.17 -1.45 -13.94
N ARG A 492 22.00 -2.04 -15.12
CA ARG A 492 20.68 -2.21 -15.71
C ARG A 492 19.97 -3.32 -14.91
N LYS A 493 18.96 -2.99 -14.11
CA LYS A 493 18.02 -4.02 -13.62
C LYS A 493 17.38 -4.63 -14.88
N ASN A 494 17.67 -5.89 -15.17
CA ASN A 494 16.93 -6.64 -16.16
C ASN A 494 15.46 -6.66 -15.72
N ASN A 495 14.63 -5.79 -16.30
CA ASN A 495 13.21 -6.01 -16.33
C ASN A 495 12.97 -7.14 -17.33
N ALA A 496 12.92 -8.38 -16.79
CA ALA A 496 12.50 -9.57 -17.51
C ALA A 496 11.01 -9.50 -17.81
#